data_2c7bf7cbf99bb1779b2d4b9aba13f8d0
#
_entry.id   2c7bf7cbf99bb1779b2d4b9aba13f8d0
#
_cell.length_a   1.000
_cell.length_b   1.000
_cell.length_c   1.000
_cell.angle_alpha   90.00
_cell.angle_beta   90.00
_cell.angle_gamma   90.00
#
_symmetry.space_group_name_H-M   'P 1'
#
loop_
_entity.id
_entity.type
_entity.pdbx_description
1 polymer ?
#
loop_
_entity_poly.entity_id
_entity_poly.type
_entity_poly.pdbx_seq_one_letter_code
_entity_poly.pdbx_strand_id
1 'polypeptide(L)'
;LIGLVGSEMCIRDRDLFNKIILINPVSLQQLKCIPDKSTKFKQNIINLPIIGTFIYNKLMSPIKVDLLFRNKFISRGQLISDNMKDAYYESAHKGQSRGKYLYSSILSNYINTNIAPALKNLDKDVSIIASTGIKNNMDVINNYHKLNSKCDIIHIANAKLYPQLELPEKTASIIKKIVTN
;
A
#
# COMPACT_ATOMS: atom_id res chain seq x y z
N LEU A 1 0.09 3.83 -1.54
CA LEU A 1 1.33 4.13 -2.31
C LEU A 1 1.96 5.46 -1.89
N ILE A 2 1.16 6.49 -1.66
CA ILE A 2 1.59 7.77 -1.09
C ILE A 2 2.20 7.56 0.31
N GLY A 3 1.73 6.57 1.07
CA GLY A 3 2.26 6.21 2.38
C GLY A 3 3.70 5.69 2.38
N LEU A 4 4.20 5.12 1.28
CA LEU A 4 5.58 4.62 1.19
C LEU A 4 6.60 5.77 1.01
N VAL A 5 6.30 6.72 0.13
CA VAL A 5 7.13 7.93 -0.07
C VAL A 5 7.04 8.84 1.16
N GLY A 6 5.85 8.96 1.76
CA GLY A 6 5.65 9.72 2.99
C GLY A 6 6.40 9.14 4.18
N SER A 7 6.45 7.79 4.34
CA SER A 7 7.18 7.17 5.45
C SER A 7 8.70 7.38 5.37
N GLU A 8 9.28 7.39 4.17
CA GLU A 8 10.71 7.70 4.02
C GLU A 8 11.01 9.15 4.38
N MET A 9 10.18 10.09 3.95
CA MET A 9 10.30 11.50 4.29
C MET A 9 10.15 11.73 5.80
N CYS A 10 9.16 11.09 6.43
CA CYS A 10 8.96 11.14 7.89
C CYS A 10 10.16 10.56 8.68
N ILE A 11 10.80 9.52 8.16
CA ILE A 11 11.97 8.91 8.79
C ILE A 11 13.21 9.80 8.63
N ARG A 12 13.29 10.58 7.56
CA ARG A 12 14.40 11.47 7.27
C ARG A 12 14.31 12.80 8.05
N ASP A 13 13.10 13.35 8.17
CA ASP A 13 12.84 14.61 8.89
C ASP A 13 12.31 14.33 10.30
N ARG A 14 13.16 13.71 11.13
CA ARG A 14 12.83 13.18 12.48
C ARG A 14 12.16 14.16 13.42
N ASP A 15 12.40 15.44 13.26
CA ASP A 15 11.94 16.47 14.20
C ASP A 15 10.54 17.00 13.87
N LEU A 16 10.01 16.70 12.68
CA LEU A 16 8.69 17.18 12.24
C LEU A 16 7.53 16.30 12.71
N PHE A 17 7.80 15.06 13.15
CA PHE A 17 6.74 14.10 13.47
C PHE A 17 6.97 13.47 14.84
N ASN A 18 5.93 13.45 15.66
CA ASN A 18 5.96 12.83 16.98
C ASN A 18 5.60 11.34 16.93
N LYS A 19 4.70 10.94 16.05
CA LYS A 19 4.20 9.56 15.91
C LYS A 19 4.05 9.17 14.45
N ILE A 20 4.25 7.89 14.16
CA ILE A 20 4.07 7.30 12.82
C ILE A 20 3.03 6.20 12.90
N ILE A 21 2.04 6.24 12.02
CA ILE A 21 1.02 5.21 11.92
C ILE A 21 1.14 4.51 10.56
N LEU A 22 1.39 3.22 10.57
CA LEU A 22 1.45 2.37 9.37
C LEU A 22 0.20 1.50 9.31
N ILE A 23 -0.50 1.51 8.18
CA ILE A 23 -1.68 0.67 7.96
C ILE A 23 -1.34 -0.39 6.93
N ASN A 24 -1.34 -1.66 7.33
CA ASN A 24 -0.98 -2.80 6.51
C ASN A 24 0.29 -2.55 5.67
N PRO A 25 1.45 -2.28 6.29
CA PRO A 25 2.67 -1.98 5.55
C PRO A 25 3.12 -3.18 4.70
N VAL A 26 3.79 -2.87 3.62
CA VAL A 26 4.40 -3.87 2.72
C VAL A 26 5.58 -4.54 3.43
N SER A 27 5.88 -5.81 3.08
CA SER A 27 7.00 -6.51 3.71
C SER A 27 8.34 -5.79 3.48
N LEU A 28 9.17 -5.74 4.53
CA LEU A 28 10.51 -5.15 4.45
C LEU A 28 11.37 -5.83 3.37
N GLN A 29 11.14 -7.12 3.12
CA GLN A 29 11.83 -7.86 2.08
C GLN A 29 11.43 -7.37 0.68
N GLN A 30 10.14 -7.11 0.44
CA GLN A 30 9.66 -6.55 -0.83
C GLN A 30 10.20 -5.15 -1.07
N LEU A 31 10.29 -4.33 -0.02
CA LEU A 31 10.84 -2.97 -0.11
C LEU A 31 12.34 -2.93 -0.46
N LYS A 32 13.07 -4.01 -0.22
CA LYS A 32 14.48 -4.14 -0.62
C LYS A 32 14.67 -4.53 -2.09
N CYS A 33 13.60 -5.01 -2.75
CA CYS A 33 13.69 -5.42 -4.16
C CYS A 33 13.91 -4.18 -5.04
N ILE A 34 15.02 -4.17 -5.76
CA ILE A 34 15.38 -3.15 -6.74
C ILE A 34 15.04 -3.61 -8.16
N PRO A 35 14.92 -2.70 -9.14
CA PRO A 35 14.70 -3.06 -10.53
C PRO A 35 15.81 -3.94 -11.09
N ASP A 36 15.46 -5.09 -11.62
CA ASP A 36 16.34 -6.01 -12.35
C ASP A 36 16.09 -5.98 -13.87
N LYS A 37 16.82 -6.78 -14.63
CA LYS A 37 16.66 -6.86 -16.10
C LYS A 37 15.27 -7.31 -16.51
N SER A 38 14.66 -8.26 -15.78
CA SER A 38 13.33 -8.78 -16.07
C SER A 38 12.25 -7.76 -15.80
N THR A 39 12.30 -7.09 -14.66
CA THR A 39 11.34 -6.06 -14.28
C THR A 39 11.43 -4.82 -15.16
N LYS A 40 12.66 -4.42 -15.57
CA LYS A 40 12.88 -3.34 -16.55
C LYS A 40 12.30 -3.68 -17.93
N PHE A 41 12.44 -4.92 -18.36
CA PHE A 41 11.83 -5.37 -19.62
C PHE A 41 10.29 -5.28 -19.58
N LYS A 42 9.67 -5.74 -18.50
CA LYS A 42 8.22 -5.61 -18.29
C LYS A 42 7.78 -4.14 -18.29
N GLN A 43 8.54 -3.27 -17.63
CA GLN A 43 8.28 -1.83 -17.63
C GLN A 43 8.31 -1.24 -19.04
N ASN A 44 9.33 -1.59 -19.83
CA ASN A 44 9.46 -1.09 -21.19
C ASN A 44 8.27 -1.49 -22.06
N ILE A 45 7.78 -2.72 -21.93
CA ILE A 45 6.57 -3.18 -22.67
C ILE A 45 5.33 -2.36 -22.27
N ILE A 46 5.11 -2.15 -20.98
CA ILE A 46 3.94 -1.39 -20.49
C ILE A 46 4.07 0.10 -20.88
N ASN A 47 5.29 0.61 -21.00
CA ASN A 47 5.51 2.00 -21.39
C ASN A 47 5.35 2.26 -22.89
N LEU A 48 5.29 1.22 -23.73
CA LEU A 48 5.02 1.40 -25.16
C LEU A 48 3.68 2.13 -25.39
N PRO A 49 3.61 3.05 -26.34
CA PRO A 49 2.45 3.90 -26.54
C PRO A 49 1.16 3.10 -26.81
N ILE A 50 1.19 2.19 -27.77
CA ILE A 50 -0.01 1.45 -28.22
C ILE A 50 -0.17 0.16 -27.40
N ILE A 51 0.82 -0.71 -27.43
CA ILE A 51 0.78 -2.03 -26.78
C ILE A 51 0.60 -1.89 -25.27
N GLY A 52 1.38 -1.01 -24.65
CA GLY A 52 1.31 -0.79 -23.21
C GLY A 52 -0.02 -0.18 -22.77
N THR A 53 -0.60 0.73 -23.56
CA THR A 53 -1.92 1.28 -23.30
C THR A 53 -3.01 0.21 -23.41
N PHE A 54 -2.93 -0.65 -24.41
CA PHE A 54 -3.87 -1.78 -24.56
C PHE A 54 -3.80 -2.75 -23.38
N ILE A 55 -2.58 -3.16 -22.99
CA ILE A 55 -2.36 -4.04 -21.83
C ILE A 55 -2.91 -3.39 -20.56
N TYR A 56 -2.57 -2.12 -20.33
CA TYR A 56 -3.00 -1.38 -19.16
C TYR A 56 -4.54 -1.26 -19.07
N ASN A 57 -5.21 -0.88 -20.16
CA ASN A 57 -6.66 -0.78 -20.20
C ASN A 57 -7.35 -2.13 -19.97
N LYS A 58 -6.76 -3.23 -20.45
CA LYS A 58 -7.25 -4.58 -20.17
C LYS A 58 -7.10 -4.97 -18.71
N LEU A 59 -5.99 -4.59 -18.07
CA LEU A 59 -5.73 -4.85 -16.65
C LEU A 59 -6.61 -3.97 -15.73
N MET A 60 -6.90 -2.75 -16.14
CA MET A 60 -7.74 -1.79 -15.42
C MET A 60 -9.18 -1.75 -15.95
N SER A 61 -9.64 -2.80 -16.61
CA SER A 61 -11.04 -2.91 -17.02
C SER A 61 -11.99 -2.99 -15.81
N PRO A 62 -13.27 -2.57 -15.94
CA PRO A 62 -14.25 -2.58 -14.83
C PRO A 62 -14.33 -3.95 -14.14
N ILE A 63 -14.34 -5.04 -14.93
CA ILE A 63 -14.38 -6.42 -14.42
C ILE A 63 -13.12 -6.73 -13.57
N LYS A 64 -11.96 -6.32 -14.03
CA LYS A 64 -10.70 -6.56 -13.30
C LYS A 64 -10.60 -5.70 -12.04
N VAL A 65 -11.07 -4.48 -12.08
CA VAL A 65 -11.17 -3.60 -10.91
C VAL A 65 -12.10 -4.21 -9.87
N ASP A 66 -13.28 -4.68 -10.26
CA ASP A 66 -14.22 -5.35 -9.35
C ASP A 66 -13.60 -6.61 -8.71
N LEU A 67 -12.91 -7.44 -9.50
CA LEU A 67 -12.20 -8.62 -8.99
C LEU A 67 -11.07 -8.25 -8.01
N LEU A 68 -10.33 -7.17 -8.24
CA LEU A 68 -9.30 -6.70 -7.33
C LEU A 68 -9.91 -6.27 -6.00
N PHE A 69 -11.02 -5.54 -6.03
CA PHE A 69 -11.72 -5.15 -4.82
C PHE A 69 -12.16 -6.37 -4.02
N ARG A 70 -12.91 -7.30 -4.64
CA ARG A 70 -13.45 -8.50 -3.98
C ARG A 70 -12.36 -9.42 -3.44
N ASN A 71 -11.30 -9.65 -4.20
CA ASN A 71 -10.30 -10.65 -3.83
C ASN A 71 -9.20 -10.12 -2.91
N LYS A 72 -8.75 -8.87 -3.12
CA LYS A 72 -7.56 -8.34 -2.44
C LYS A 72 -7.83 -7.21 -1.47
N PHE A 73 -8.72 -6.29 -1.83
CA PHE A 73 -8.82 -5.04 -1.09
C PHE A 73 -9.80 -5.09 0.06
N ILE A 74 -10.91 -5.79 -0.08
CA ILE A 74 -12.02 -5.80 0.87
C ILE A 74 -12.45 -7.22 1.20
N SER A 75 -12.70 -7.52 2.48
CA SER A 75 -13.09 -8.86 2.93
C SER A 75 -14.53 -9.23 2.56
N ARG A 76 -15.41 -8.25 2.49
CA ARG A 76 -16.82 -8.47 2.13
C ARG A 76 -17.16 -7.56 0.96
N GLY A 77 -17.33 -8.14 -0.23
CA GLY A 77 -17.65 -7.41 -1.47
C GLY A 77 -18.95 -6.60 -1.45
N GLN A 78 -19.73 -6.69 -0.38
CA GLN A 78 -20.99 -5.97 -0.20
C GLN A 78 -20.81 -4.46 0.13
N LEU A 79 -19.61 -4.04 0.51
CA LEU A 79 -19.36 -2.67 0.98
C LEU A 79 -18.87 -1.71 -0.12
N ILE A 80 -18.71 -2.20 -1.33
CA ILE A 80 -18.23 -1.34 -2.42
C ILE A 80 -19.42 -0.84 -3.21
N SER A 81 -19.72 0.45 -3.09
CA SER A 81 -20.70 1.09 -3.96
C SER A 81 -20.20 1.09 -5.41
N ASP A 82 -21.11 1.00 -6.37
CA ASP A 82 -20.75 1.10 -7.78
C ASP A 82 -20.07 2.44 -8.08
N ASN A 83 -20.50 3.53 -7.45
CA ASN A 83 -19.84 4.84 -7.54
C ASN A 83 -18.35 4.80 -7.16
N MET A 84 -17.96 3.99 -6.18
CA MET A 84 -16.54 3.85 -5.81
C MET A 84 -15.76 3.09 -6.87
N LYS A 85 -16.34 2.05 -7.46
CA LYS A 85 -15.72 1.30 -8.56
C LYS A 85 -15.54 2.19 -9.78
N ASP A 86 -16.57 2.98 -10.12
CA ASP A 86 -16.53 3.91 -11.23
C ASP A 86 -15.48 4.99 -11.02
N ALA A 87 -15.40 5.58 -9.82
CA ALA A 87 -14.35 6.55 -9.47
C ALA A 87 -12.93 5.97 -9.60
N TYR A 88 -12.73 4.71 -9.21
CA TYR A 88 -11.46 4.01 -9.41
C TYR A 88 -11.15 3.79 -10.88
N TYR A 89 -12.14 3.35 -11.65
CA TYR A 89 -12.00 3.14 -13.08
C TYR A 89 -11.67 4.45 -13.81
N GLU A 90 -12.43 5.50 -13.55
CA GLU A 90 -12.19 6.83 -14.12
C GLU A 90 -10.81 7.37 -13.75
N SER A 91 -10.41 7.25 -12.48
CA SER A 91 -9.09 7.69 -12.01
C SER A 91 -7.95 6.94 -12.71
N ALA A 92 -8.11 5.63 -12.96
CA ALA A 92 -7.13 4.82 -13.66
C ALA A 92 -6.97 5.25 -15.13
N HIS A 93 -8.06 5.72 -15.77
CA HIS A 93 -8.07 6.09 -17.19
C HIS A 93 -7.94 7.59 -17.44
N LYS A 94 -7.91 8.40 -16.40
CA LYS A 94 -7.71 9.86 -16.51
C LYS A 94 -6.42 10.18 -17.26
N GLY A 95 -6.47 11.20 -18.13
CA GLY A 95 -5.30 11.65 -18.87
C GLY A 95 -4.77 10.62 -19.89
N GLN A 96 -5.65 9.94 -20.63
CA GLN A 96 -5.27 8.96 -21.68
C GLN A 96 -4.45 7.78 -21.13
N SER A 97 -4.90 7.23 -20.01
CA SER A 97 -4.26 6.07 -19.37
C SER A 97 -2.79 6.32 -18.93
N ARG A 98 -2.46 7.55 -18.56
CA ARG A 98 -1.14 7.89 -18.00
C ARG A 98 -0.81 7.12 -16.71
N GLY A 99 -1.83 6.60 -16.01
CA GLY A 99 -1.67 5.69 -14.89
C GLY A 99 -0.80 4.46 -15.20
N LYS A 100 -0.65 4.09 -16.47
CA LYS A 100 0.24 2.98 -16.89
C LYS A 100 1.69 3.19 -16.47
N TYR A 101 2.20 4.42 -16.45
CA TYR A 101 3.58 4.71 -16.05
C TYR A 101 3.79 4.50 -14.54
N LEU A 102 2.82 4.90 -13.71
CA LEU A 102 2.84 4.57 -12.29
C LEU A 102 2.76 3.06 -12.08
N TYR A 103 1.82 2.40 -12.77
CA TYR A 103 1.65 0.95 -12.69
C TYR A 103 2.91 0.19 -13.12
N SER A 104 3.56 0.60 -14.20
CA SER A 104 4.81 0.00 -14.66
C SER A 104 5.95 0.21 -13.65
N SER A 105 6.02 1.36 -13.00
CA SER A 105 7.00 1.66 -11.95
C SER A 105 6.80 0.80 -10.70
N ILE A 106 5.55 0.52 -10.34
CA ILE A 106 5.21 -0.42 -9.25
C ILE A 106 5.68 -1.83 -9.61
N LEU A 107 5.33 -2.33 -10.80
CA LEU A 107 5.68 -3.68 -11.26
C LEU A 107 7.19 -3.90 -11.41
N SER A 108 7.91 -2.85 -11.68
CA SER A 108 9.36 -2.90 -11.87
C SER A 108 10.17 -2.59 -10.62
N ASN A 109 9.52 -2.44 -9.47
CA ASN A 109 10.14 -2.12 -8.18
C ASN A 109 10.83 -0.74 -8.11
N TYR A 110 10.59 0.17 -9.07
CA TYR A 110 11.20 1.51 -9.05
C TYR A 110 10.74 2.38 -7.88
N ILE A 111 9.57 2.10 -7.33
CA ILE A 111 9.04 2.82 -6.19
C ILE A 111 9.49 2.24 -4.84
N ASN A 112 10.19 1.10 -4.87
CA ASN A 112 10.64 0.45 -3.66
C ASN A 112 11.86 1.18 -3.09
N THR A 113 11.86 1.33 -1.78
CA THR A 113 12.98 1.90 -1.02
C THR A 113 13.25 1.03 0.19
N ASN A 114 14.51 0.73 0.44
CA ASN A 114 14.91 -0.04 1.63
C ASN A 114 14.84 0.85 2.87
N ILE A 115 13.72 0.80 3.58
CA ILE A 115 13.50 1.58 4.81
C ILE A 115 14.05 0.89 6.06
N ALA A 116 14.55 -0.35 5.97
CA ALA A 116 14.96 -1.12 7.14
C ALA A 116 16.07 -0.43 7.99
N PRO A 117 17.13 0.17 7.41
CA PRO A 117 18.12 0.87 8.20
C PRO A 117 17.56 2.09 8.94
N ALA A 118 16.67 2.83 8.28
CA ALA A 118 16.05 4.01 8.87
C ALA A 118 15.07 3.63 9.99
N LEU A 119 14.26 2.58 9.78
CA LEU A 119 13.34 2.06 10.79
C LEU A 119 14.08 1.52 12.02
N LYS A 120 15.21 0.84 11.83
CA LYS A 120 16.04 0.33 12.94
C LYS A 120 16.54 1.45 13.84
N ASN A 121 16.91 2.59 13.25
CA ASN A 121 17.49 3.74 13.96
C ASN A 121 16.44 4.79 14.35
N LEU A 122 15.17 4.48 14.13
CA LEU A 122 14.08 5.40 14.44
C LEU A 122 13.80 5.40 15.94
N ASP A 123 13.86 6.57 16.55
CA ASP A 123 13.62 6.78 17.99
C ASP A 123 12.20 7.30 18.30
N LYS A 124 11.30 7.22 17.34
CA LYS A 124 9.91 7.63 17.48
C LYS A 124 8.98 6.42 17.59
N ASP A 125 7.84 6.60 18.25
CA ASP A 125 6.83 5.57 18.37
C ASP A 125 6.18 5.29 17.01
N VAL A 126 6.13 4.03 16.65
CA VAL A 126 5.50 3.56 15.41
C VAL A 126 4.33 2.65 15.78
N SER A 127 3.12 3.02 15.39
CA SER A 127 1.94 2.17 15.56
C SER A 127 1.59 1.50 14.23
N ILE A 128 1.49 0.18 14.22
CA ILE A 128 1.14 -0.61 13.05
C ILE A 128 -0.26 -1.15 13.19
N ILE A 129 -1.19 -0.67 12.36
CA ILE A 129 -2.55 -1.23 12.28
C ILE A 129 -2.52 -2.40 11.30
N ALA A 130 -2.71 -3.61 11.82
CA ALA A 130 -2.59 -4.86 11.09
C ALA A 130 -3.95 -5.54 10.90
N SER A 131 -4.39 -5.72 9.65
CA SER A 131 -5.61 -6.45 9.33
C SER A 131 -5.39 -7.96 9.40
N THR A 132 -6.31 -8.68 10.07
CA THR A 132 -6.21 -10.14 10.21
C THR A 132 -6.69 -10.92 8.97
N GLY A 133 -7.42 -10.28 8.05
CA GLY A 133 -7.92 -10.89 6.82
C GLY A 133 -6.88 -11.06 5.70
N ILE A 134 -5.64 -10.64 5.92
CA ILE A 134 -4.54 -10.76 4.94
C ILE A 134 -3.69 -11.97 5.31
N LYS A 135 -3.53 -12.92 4.37
CA LYS A 135 -2.61 -14.05 4.56
C LYS A 135 -1.17 -13.57 4.81
N ASN A 136 -0.49 -14.20 5.73
CA ASN A 136 0.91 -13.92 6.10
C ASN A 136 1.18 -12.48 6.59
N ASN A 137 0.14 -11.72 6.89
CA ASN A 137 0.31 -10.36 7.40
C ASN A 137 1.04 -10.35 8.74
N MET A 138 0.79 -11.35 9.58
CA MET A 138 1.43 -11.48 10.89
C MET A 138 2.95 -11.59 10.79
N ASP A 139 3.47 -12.38 9.84
CA ASP A 139 4.91 -12.53 9.64
C ASP A 139 5.54 -11.22 9.16
N VAL A 140 4.83 -10.52 8.27
CA VAL A 140 5.25 -9.18 7.80
C VAL A 140 5.37 -8.21 8.97
N ILE A 141 4.32 -8.11 9.78
CA ILE A 141 4.23 -7.18 10.91
C ILE A 141 5.25 -7.52 12.00
N ASN A 142 5.40 -8.80 12.32
CA ASN A 142 6.41 -9.26 13.28
C ASN A 142 7.83 -8.91 12.86
N ASN A 143 8.13 -8.86 11.57
CA ASN A 143 9.43 -8.43 11.09
C ASN A 143 9.70 -6.94 11.34
N TYR A 144 8.67 -6.08 11.31
CA TYR A 144 8.79 -4.68 11.73
C TYR A 144 9.10 -4.56 13.21
N HIS A 145 8.36 -5.28 14.06
CA HIS A 145 8.59 -5.28 15.51
C HIS A 145 9.96 -5.85 15.89
N LYS A 146 10.41 -6.94 15.24
CA LYS A 146 11.76 -7.49 15.43
C LYS A 146 12.86 -6.51 15.05
N LEU A 147 12.62 -5.67 14.05
CA LEU A 147 13.62 -4.68 13.62
C LEU A 147 13.68 -3.46 14.54
N ASN A 148 12.54 -3.03 15.07
CA ASN A 148 12.43 -1.95 16.03
C ASN A 148 11.31 -2.27 17.05
N SER A 149 11.70 -2.50 18.30
CA SER A 149 10.79 -2.84 19.40
C SER A 149 9.79 -1.73 19.76
N LYS A 150 10.04 -0.49 19.32
CA LYS A 150 9.08 0.64 19.45
C LYS A 150 7.90 0.57 18.46
N CYS A 151 7.85 -0.45 17.61
CA CYS A 151 6.72 -0.70 16.73
C CYS A 151 5.61 -1.43 17.48
N ASP A 152 4.58 -0.71 17.92
CA ASP A 152 3.38 -1.29 18.52
C ASP A 152 2.45 -1.85 17.46
N ILE A 153 1.89 -3.05 17.71
CA ILE A 153 1.01 -3.73 16.78
C ILE A 153 -0.42 -3.70 17.28
N ILE A 154 -1.32 -3.13 16.50
CA ILE A 154 -2.76 -3.06 16.79
C ILE A 154 -3.51 -3.86 15.72
N HIS A 155 -4.23 -4.91 16.14
CA HIS A 155 -4.96 -5.75 15.23
C HIS A 155 -6.37 -5.24 14.96
N ILE A 156 -6.75 -5.24 13.66
CA ILE A 156 -8.11 -4.98 13.22
C ILE A 156 -8.69 -6.24 12.58
N ALA A 157 -9.69 -6.82 13.24
CA ALA A 157 -10.36 -8.02 12.77
C ALA A 157 -11.32 -7.72 11.62
N ASN A 158 -11.53 -8.71 10.74
CA ASN A 158 -12.50 -8.67 9.64
C ASN A 158 -12.24 -7.59 8.59
N ALA A 159 -10.98 -7.18 8.41
CA ALA A 159 -10.56 -6.29 7.34
C ALA A 159 -9.42 -6.92 6.53
N LYS A 160 -9.31 -6.51 5.26
CA LYS A 160 -8.19 -6.82 4.37
C LYS A 160 -7.26 -5.62 4.22
N LEU A 161 -6.88 -5.28 2.98
CA LEU A 161 -5.82 -4.32 2.69
C LEU A 161 -6.17 -2.88 3.11
N TYR A 162 -7.44 -2.50 2.98
CA TYR A 162 -7.90 -1.13 3.26
C TYR A 162 -8.92 -1.08 4.41
N PRO A 163 -8.52 -1.29 5.67
CA PRO A 163 -9.42 -1.26 6.82
C PRO A 163 -10.13 0.09 6.95
N GLN A 164 -9.52 1.18 6.51
CA GLN A 164 -10.14 2.52 6.49
C GLN A 164 -11.34 2.62 5.54
N LEU A 165 -11.44 1.76 4.52
CA LEU A 165 -12.60 1.67 3.62
C LEU A 165 -13.63 0.66 4.10
N GLU A 166 -13.17 -0.43 4.74
CA GLU A 166 -14.04 -1.51 5.21
C GLU A 166 -14.71 -1.19 6.56
N LEU A 167 -13.94 -0.61 7.47
CA LEU A 167 -14.31 -0.33 8.85
C LEU A 167 -13.86 1.10 9.24
N PRO A 168 -14.41 2.15 8.60
CA PRO A 168 -13.94 3.52 8.75
C PRO A 168 -14.03 4.01 10.20
N GLU A 169 -15.14 3.77 10.88
CA GLU A 169 -15.35 4.20 12.27
C GLU A 169 -14.36 3.53 13.23
N LYS A 170 -14.17 2.22 13.08
CA LYS A 170 -13.23 1.46 13.90
C LYS A 170 -11.79 1.90 13.65
N THR A 171 -11.43 2.10 12.40
CA THR A 171 -10.09 2.58 12.03
C THR A 171 -9.84 3.98 12.57
N ALA A 172 -10.82 4.88 12.42
CA ALA A 172 -10.73 6.24 12.96
C ALA A 172 -10.62 6.26 14.49
N SER A 173 -11.38 5.41 15.19
CA SER A 173 -11.30 5.26 16.65
C SER A 173 -9.92 4.80 17.11
N ILE A 174 -9.32 3.83 16.41
CA ILE A 174 -7.94 3.36 16.69
C ILE A 174 -6.94 4.50 16.47
N ILE A 175 -7.00 5.19 15.34
CA ILE A 175 -6.12 6.32 15.04
C ILE A 175 -6.23 7.41 16.09
N LYS A 176 -7.47 7.76 16.49
CA LYS A 176 -7.71 8.76 17.52
C LYS A 176 -7.04 8.37 18.84
N LYS A 177 -7.17 7.11 19.28
CA LYS A 177 -6.50 6.61 20.49
C LYS A 177 -4.98 6.73 20.41
N ILE A 178 -4.38 6.38 19.26
CA ILE A 178 -2.93 6.49 19.06
C ILE A 178 -2.46 7.93 19.15
N VAL A 179 -3.21 8.87 18.60
CA VAL A 179 -2.82 10.29 18.55
C VAL A 179 -2.99 10.98 19.92
N THR A 180 -3.99 10.55 20.73
CA THR A 180 -4.28 11.17 22.03
C THR A 180 -3.44 10.62 23.19
N ASN A 181 -2.84 9.47 23.04
CA ASN A 181 -1.89 8.89 24.02
C ASN A 181 -0.45 9.34 23.69
#